data_9f838cb52c62190f32a7ecd4be685a4c
#
_entry.id   9f838cb52c62190f32a7ecd4be685a4c
#
_cell.length_a   1.000
_cell.length_b   1.000
_cell.length_c   1.000
_cell.angle_alpha   90.00
_cell.angle_beta   90.00
_cell.angle_gamma   90.00
#
_symmetry.space_group_name_H-M   'P 1'
#
loop_
_entity.id
_entity.type
_entity.pdbx_description
1 polymer ?
#
loop_
_entity_poly.entity_id
_entity_poly.type
_entity_poly.pdbx_seq_one_letter_code
_entity_poly.pdbx_strand_id
1 'polypeptide(L)'
;ALFWFAAMGSHLVYLQYTVTAGMLAGAAIFWVVTAKGKERFWALLLYWLSFCLRPEMALLCLPLAGAGGLCIWGREKQIFSKESLRHYLGLFAALVIGMGVFYGLDVLAYSDPNWKDFRQFFDERTILYDYHLDFIEQYDENREAYEETGVSRTLQEMLKNYNFGAADEIDTQMLSSLAVQAKKTDAKESVLSQVKKAIWRLVHENWLSKSDLPWNVVWLAVVFAWCSCCLQKGNRRYFWQPVFVICVGGMLWSYLLMQGRMVDRVTHPLYLAQILLAAGLWGTAGNRQLKMRTAEKCDAVG
;
A
#
# COMPACT_ATOMS: atom_id res chain seq x y z
N ALA A 1 -15.39 -0.10 15.64
CA ALA A 1 -14.86 -1.19 16.48
C ALA A 1 -15.30 -2.57 16.00
N LEU A 2 -16.64 -2.86 15.97
CA LEU A 2 -17.17 -4.20 15.57
C LEU A 2 -16.70 -4.64 14.17
N PHE A 3 -16.77 -3.75 13.19
CA PHE A 3 -16.27 -4.04 11.84
C PHE A 3 -14.77 -4.40 11.85
N TRP A 4 -13.97 -3.64 12.61
CA TRP A 4 -12.54 -3.91 12.71
C TRP A 4 -12.27 -5.30 13.31
N PHE A 5 -12.94 -5.66 14.39
CA PHE A 5 -12.81 -6.99 14.98
C PHE A 5 -13.27 -8.10 14.03
N ALA A 6 -14.39 -7.92 13.34
CA ALA A 6 -14.91 -8.92 12.42
C ALA A 6 -14.01 -9.11 11.19
N ALA A 7 -13.46 -8.03 10.65
CA ALA A 7 -12.69 -8.06 9.41
C ALA A 7 -11.19 -8.32 9.62
N MET A 8 -10.62 -7.85 10.75
CA MET A 8 -9.19 -8.01 11.06
C MET A 8 -8.90 -9.06 12.13
N GLY A 9 -9.92 -9.65 12.76
CA GLY A 9 -9.73 -10.63 13.83
C GLY A 9 -8.93 -11.86 13.39
N SER A 10 -9.16 -12.35 12.18
CA SER A 10 -8.39 -13.47 11.60
C SER A 10 -6.90 -13.12 11.43
N HIS A 11 -6.58 -11.89 11.07
CA HIS A 11 -5.19 -11.43 10.92
C HIS A 11 -4.47 -11.23 12.26
N LEU A 12 -5.19 -11.12 13.37
CA LEU A 12 -4.60 -11.12 14.72
C LEU A 12 -4.20 -12.52 15.17
N VAL A 13 -4.91 -13.55 14.70
CA VAL A 13 -4.59 -14.96 14.98
C VAL A 13 -3.38 -15.42 14.16
N TYR A 14 -3.36 -15.04 12.88
CA TYR A 14 -2.26 -15.32 11.96
C TYR A 14 -1.46 -14.05 11.74
N LEU A 15 -0.64 -13.67 12.73
CA LEU A 15 0.17 -12.45 12.66
C LEU A 15 1.10 -12.48 11.43
N GLN A 16 0.86 -11.58 10.52
CA GLN A 16 1.66 -11.41 9.33
C GLN A 16 2.22 -9.99 9.28
N TYR A 17 3.54 -9.85 9.20
CA TYR A 17 4.22 -8.56 9.27
C TYR A 17 3.73 -7.55 8.21
N THR A 18 3.36 -8.00 7.00
CA THR A 18 2.81 -7.13 5.96
C THR A 18 1.47 -6.52 6.38
N VAL A 19 0.57 -7.35 6.97
CA VAL A 19 -0.73 -6.87 7.47
C VAL A 19 -0.52 -5.92 8.63
N THR A 20 0.35 -6.26 9.57
CA THR A 20 0.66 -5.40 10.74
C THR A 20 1.24 -4.05 10.31
N ALA A 21 2.16 -4.05 9.34
CA ALA A 21 2.70 -2.82 8.77
C ALA A 21 1.61 -1.94 8.14
N GLY A 22 0.73 -2.53 7.33
CA GLY A 22 -0.38 -1.80 6.73
C GLY A 22 -1.40 -1.28 7.74
N MET A 23 -1.66 -2.03 8.84
CA MET A 23 -2.50 -1.55 9.95
C MET A 23 -1.88 -0.34 10.65
N LEU A 24 -0.57 -0.37 10.92
CA LEU A 24 0.15 0.76 11.50
C LEU A 24 0.15 1.98 10.58
N ALA A 25 0.38 1.79 9.28
CA ALA A 25 0.29 2.86 8.29
C ALA A 25 -1.13 3.45 8.24
N GLY A 26 -2.17 2.62 8.21
CA GLY A 26 -3.57 3.05 8.24
C GLY A 26 -3.91 3.84 9.52
N ALA A 27 -3.47 3.35 10.68
CA ALA A 27 -3.64 4.05 11.96
C ALA A 27 -2.90 5.40 11.97
N ALA A 28 -1.68 5.46 11.45
CA ALA A 28 -0.91 6.70 11.31
C ALA A 28 -1.63 7.70 10.40
N ILE A 29 -2.15 7.26 9.26
CA ILE A 29 -2.92 8.07 8.32
C ILE A 29 -4.17 8.64 9.00
N PHE A 30 -4.94 7.79 9.69
CA PHE A 30 -6.11 8.23 10.46
C PHE A 30 -5.74 9.26 11.52
N TRP A 31 -4.65 9.02 12.25
CA TRP A 31 -4.20 9.94 13.30
C TRP A 31 -3.77 11.28 12.73
N VAL A 32 -3.00 11.30 11.65
CA VAL A 32 -2.58 12.55 10.99
C VAL A 32 -3.76 13.44 10.61
N VAL A 33 -4.85 12.84 10.09
CA VAL A 33 -6.01 13.61 9.63
C VAL A 33 -6.98 13.99 10.74
N THR A 34 -6.95 13.31 11.88
CA THR A 34 -7.85 13.58 13.03
C THR A 34 -7.20 14.37 14.15
N ALA A 35 -5.90 14.19 14.40
CA ALA A 35 -5.15 14.86 15.45
C ALA A 35 -4.85 16.34 15.13
N LYS A 36 -4.49 17.09 16.16
CA LYS A 36 -4.17 18.52 16.06
C LYS A 36 -2.78 18.81 16.63
N GLY A 37 -2.13 19.81 16.04
CA GLY A 37 -0.86 20.32 16.56
C GLY A 37 0.19 19.22 16.77
N LYS A 38 0.81 19.21 17.95
CA LYS A 38 1.91 18.31 18.31
C LYS A 38 1.52 16.82 18.37
N GLU A 39 0.24 16.50 18.51
CA GLU A 39 -0.22 15.10 18.56
C GLU A 39 0.03 14.36 17.24
N ARG A 40 0.14 15.09 16.12
CA ARG A 40 0.51 14.50 14.82
C ARG A 40 1.88 13.83 14.81
N PHE A 41 2.75 14.17 15.75
CA PHE A 41 4.05 13.51 15.88
C PHE A 41 3.93 12.02 16.15
N TRP A 42 2.93 11.59 16.92
CA TRP A 42 2.67 10.17 17.18
C TRP A 42 2.31 9.39 15.91
N ALA A 43 1.69 10.07 14.94
CA ALA A 43 1.43 9.46 13.63
C ALA A 43 2.73 9.14 12.87
N LEU A 44 3.76 10.00 12.98
CA LEU A 44 5.07 9.73 12.39
C LEU A 44 5.71 8.49 13.00
N LEU A 45 5.66 8.33 14.32
CA LEU A 45 6.19 7.14 14.99
C LEU A 45 5.51 5.86 14.51
N LEU A 46 4.17 5.85 14.42
CA LEU A 46 3.44 4.71 13.89
C LEU A 46 3.82 4.40 12.44
N TYR A 47 4.02 5.44 11.63
CA TYR A 47 4.40 5.26 10.23
C TYR A 47 5.83 4.73 10.08
N TRP A 48 6.76 5.21 10.90
CA TRP A 48 8.14 4.69 10.93
C TRP A 48 8.19 3.25 11.41
N LEU A 49 7.39 2.87 12.42
CA LEU A 49 7.25 1.47 12.84
C LEU A 49 6.69 0.59 11.70
N SER A 50 5.70 1.10 10.95
CA SER A 50 5.22 0.42 9.75
C SER A 50 6.35 0.20 8.74
N PHE A 51 7.15 1.23 8.48
CA PHE A 51 8.28 1.16 7.56
C PHE A 51 9.36 0.17 8.03
N CYS A 52 9.68 0.14 9.32
CA CYS A 52 10.63 -0.82 9.89
C CYS A 52 10.14 -2.27 9.78
N LEU A 53 8.83 -2.52 9.85
CA LEU A 53 8.27 -3.86 9.73
C LEU A 53 8.23 -4.35 8.28
N ARG A 54 7.74 -3.50 7.36
CA ARG A 54 7.63 -3.81 5.92
C ARG A 54 7.70 -2.54 5.10
N PRO A 55 8.89 -2.15 4.61
CA PRO A 55 9.08 -0.93 3.82
C PRO A 55 8.15 -0.84 2.62
N GLU A 56 7.96 -1.94 1.88
CA GLU A 56 7.14 -1.96 0.67
C GLU A 56 5.67 -1.64 0.97
N MET A 57 5.13 -2.15 2.08
CA MET A 57 3.75 -1.87 2.48
C MET A 57 3.59 -0.42 2.95
N ALA A 58 4.56 0.11 3.70
CA ALA A 58 4.58 1.51 4.10
C ALA A 58 4.68 2.42 2.86
N LEU A 59 5.57 2.13 1.91
CA LEU A 59 5.69 2.88 0.66
C LEU A 59 4.42 2.82 -0.18
N LEU A 60 3.74 1.66 -0.23
CA LEU A 60 2.44 1.53 -0.89
C LEU A 60 1.37 2.42 -0.26
N CYS A 61 1.38 2.61 1.07
CA CYS A 61 0.45 3.48 1.78
C CYS A 61 0.86 4.98 1.75
N LEU A 62 2.09 5.31 1.33
CA LEU A 62 2.61 6.68 1.35
C LEU A 62 1.77 7.69 0.53
N PRO A 63 1.29 7.36 -0.67
CA PRO A 63 0.40 8.25 -1.43
C PRO A 63 -0.89 8.58 -0.68
N LEU A 64 -1.44 7.64 0.11
CA LEU A 64 -2.63 7.88 0.93
C LEU A 64 -2.31 8.82 2.10
N ALA A 65 -1.15 8.66 2.74
CA ALA A 65 -0.67 9.57 3.78
C ALA A 65 -0.50 11.00 3.22
N GLY A 66 0.12 11.11 2.04
CA GLY A 66 0.27 12.38 1.32
C GLY A 66 -1.08 13.01 0.95
N ALA A 67 -2.03 12.21 0.44
CA ALA A 67 -3.38 12.67 0.14
C ALA A 67 -4.11 13.19 1.38
N GLY A 68 -4.00 12.47 2.51
CA GLY A 68 -4.52 12.92 3.80
C GLY A 68 -3.93 14.25 4.23
N GLY A 69 -2.61 14.38 4.19
CA GLY A 69 -1.88 15.61 4.49
C GLY A 69 -2.32 16.78 3.61
N LEU A 70 -2.41 16.60 2.29
CA LEU A 70 -2.88 17.61 1.35
C LEU A 70 -4.35 18.01 1.61
N CYS A 71 -5.22 17.04 1.92
CA CYS A 71 -6.62 17.32 2.23
C CYS A 71 -6.76 18.19 3.49
N ILE A 72 -6.01 17.91 4.56
CA ILE A 72 -6.07 18.73 5.78
C ILE A 72 -5.41 20.10 5.58
N TRP A 73 -4.30 20.14 4.83
CA TRP A 73 -3.64 21.39 4.47
C TRP A 73 -4.55 22.29 3.64
N GLY A 74 -5.24 21.75 2.63
CA GLY A 74 -6.22 22.48 1.82
C GLY A 74 -7.44 22.99 2.59
N ARG A 75 -7.61 22.63 3.88
CA ARG A 75 -8.64 23.17 4.77
C ARG A 75 -8.19 24.42 5.56
N GLU A 76 -6.91 24.74 5.53
CA GLU A 76 -6.37 25.92 6.21
C GLU A 76 -6.86 27.22 5.55
N LYS A 77 -7.10 28.25 6.37
CA LYS A 77 -7.55 29.57 5.84
C LYS A 77 -6.46 30.24 5.00
N GLN A 78 -5.19 30.05 5.38
CA GLN A 78 -4.02 30.63 4.72
C GLN A 78 -3.03 29.50 4.37
N ILE A 79 -3.29 28.82 3.26
CA ILE A 79 -2.53 27.64 2.81
C ILE A 79 -1.03 27.97 2.64
N PHE A 80 -0.71 29.15 2.10
CA PHE A 80 0.66 29.59 1.82
C PHE A 80 1.27 30.47 2.93
N SER A 81 0.69 30.52 4.12
CA SER A 81 1.33 31.21 5.24
C SER A 81 2.62 30.51 5.66
N LYS A 82 3.62 31.26 6.14
CA LYS A 82 4.90 30.68 6.59
C LYS A 82 4.69 29.61 7.67
N GLU A 83 3.71 29.78 8.56
CA GLU A 83 3.37 28.83 9.61
C GLU A 83 2.79 27.52 9.03
N SER A 84 1.83 27.65 8.10
CA SER A 84 1.21 26.49 7.44
C SER A 84 2.24 25.70 6.64
N LEU A 85 3.03 26.38 5.81
CA LEU A 85 4.11 25.76 5.04
C LEU A 85 5.12 25.05 5.95
N ARG A 86 5.62 25.75 6.98
CA ARG A 86 6.59 25.17 7.92
C ARG A 86 6.02 23.93 8.62
N HIS A 87 4.74 23.96 9.00
CA HIS A 87 4.09 22.84 9.67
C HIS A 87 3.96 21.62 8.77
N TYR A 88 3.34 21.75 7.60
CA TYR A 88 3.06 20.61 6.72
C TYR A 88 4.31 20.10 5.98
N LEU A 89 5.17 21.02 5.51
CA LEU A 89 6.45 20.63 4.91
C LEU A 89 7.40 20.04 5.94
N GLY A 90 7.38 20.57 7.19
CA GLY A 90 8.16 20.01 8.29
C GLY A 90 7.72 18.60 8.66
N LEU A 91 6.42 18.32 8.70
CA LEU A 91 5.86 16.98 8.92
C LEU A 91 6.27 16.01 7.80
N PHE A 92 6.14 16.44 6.56
CA PHE A 92 6.54 15.65 5.40
C PHE A 92 8.05 15.37 5.39
N ALA A 93 8.86 16.40 5.63
CA ALA A 93 10.31 16.26 5.72
C ALA A 93 10.72 15.31 6.86
N ALA A 94 10.11 15.43 8.04
CA ALA A 94 10.36 14.54 9.17
C ALA A 94 10.01 13.08 8.81
N LEU A 95 8.88 12.84 8.12
CA LEU A 95 8.48 11.52 7.64
C LEU A 95 9.57 10.92 6.74
N VAL A 96 9.96 11.65 5.69
CA VAL A 96 10.93 11.18 4.69
C VAL A 96 12.32 11.00 5.30
N ILE A 97 12.78 11.93 6.12
CA ILE A 97 14.09 11.85 6.80
C ILE A 97 14.12 10.63 7.72
N GLY A 98 13.06 10.41 8.52
CA GLY A 98 13.00 9.25 9.41
C GLY A 98 13.02 7.93 8.64
N MET A 99 12.26 7.82 7.54
CA MET A 99 12.33 6.64 6.66
C MET A 99 13.72 6.46 6.08
N GLY A 100 14.38 7.54 5.65
CA GLY A 100 15.76 7.50 5.14
C GLY A 100 16.77 7.05 6.20
N VAL A 101 16.61 7.49 7.44
CA VAL A 101 17.46 7.04 8.57
C VAL A 101 17.28 5.54 8.82
N PHE A 102 16.04 5.05 8.92
CA PHE A 102 15.79 3.62 9.14
C PHE A 102 16.27 2.77 7.96
N TYR A 103 16.09 3.22 6.73
CA TYR A 103 16.66 2.56 5.56
C TYR A 103 18.19 2.52 5.61
N GLY A 104 18.85 3.63 5.97
CA GLY A 104 20.29 3.68 6.11
C GLY A 104 20.81 2.75 7.22
N LEU A 105 20.10 2.65 8.34
CA LEU A 105 20.43 1.71 9.42
C LEU A 105 20.27 0.24 8.95
N ASP A 106 19.24 -0.07 8.17
CA ASP A 106 19.04 -1.39 7.58
C ASP A 106 20.19 -1.74 6.63
N VAL A 107 20.58 -0.84 5.73
CA VAL A 107 21.70 -1.04 4.82
C VAL A 107 23.02 -1.26 5.58
N LEU A 108 23.24 -0.50 6.68
CA LEU A 108 24.44 -0.68 7.52
C LEU A 108 24.41 -2.02 8.26
N ALA A 109 23.27 -2.42 8.81
CA ALA A 109 23.13 -3.69 9.53
C ALA A 109 23.41 -4.90 8.64
N TYR A 110 23.04 -4.82 7.36
CA TYR A 110 23.25 -5.88 6.37
C TYR A 110 24.43 -5.60 5.42
N SER A 111 25.44 -4.84 5.87
CA SER A 111 26.58 -4.49 5.04
C SER A 111 27.66 -5.58 4.91
N ASP A 112 27.61 -6.61 5.77
CA ASP A 112 28.50 -7.77 5.69
C ASP A 112 28.31 -8.51 4.34
N PRO A 113 29.40 -9.00 3.70
CA PRO A 113 29.33 -9.69 2.41
C PRO A 113 28.35 -10.88 2.39
N ASN A 114 28.32 -11.70 3.46
CA ASN A 114 27.43 -12.87 3.54
C ASN A 114 25.95 -12.45 3.55
N TRP A 115 25.63 -11.35 4.26
CA TRP A 115 24.29 -10.80 4.27
C TRP A 115 23.88 -10.19 2.93
N LYS A 116 24.80 -9.55 2.21
CA LYS A 116 24.54 -9.02 0.88
C LYS A 116 24.22 -10.13 -0.11
N ASP A 117 25.00 -11.21 -0.09
CA ASP A 117 24.78 -12.37 -0.94
C ASP A 117 23.43 -13.05 -0.64
N PHE A 118 23.13 -13.25 0.66
CA PHE A 118 21.83 -13.77 1.08
C PHE A 118 20.66 -12.88 0.63
N ARG A 119 20.77 -11.55 0.76
CA ARG A 119 19.73 -10.62 0.32
C ARG A 119 19.55 -10.66 -1.19
N GLN A 120 20.64 -10.70 -1.95
CA GLN A 120 20.56 -10.82 -3.39
C GLN A 120 19.88 -12.14 -3.80
N PHE A 121 20.26 -13.26 -3.20
CA PHE A 121 19.59 -14.55 -3.40
C PHE A 121 18.09 -14.45 -3.12
N PHE A 122 17.73 -13.82 -2.01
CA PHE A 122 16.34 -13.65 -1.61
C PHE A 122 15.55 -12.75 -2.57
N ASP A 123 16.15 -11.66 -3.05
CA ASP A 123 15.54 -10.72 -3.98
C ASP A 123 15.30 -11.38 -5.35
N GLU A 124 16.28 -12.10 -5.89
CA GLU A 124 16.14 -12.82 -7.17
C GLU A 124 15.07 -13.94 -7.07
N ARG A 125 15.09 -14.68 -5.97
CA ARG A 125 14.02 -15.63 -5.66
C ARG A 125 12.65 -14.95 -5.62
N THR A 126 12.54 -13.79 -4.98
CA THR A 126 11.30 -13.03 -4.87
C THR A 126 10.80 -12.58 -6.25
N ILE A 127 11.69 -12.14 -7.13
CA ILE A 127 11.34 -11.79 -8.51
C ILE A 127 10.69 -12.98 -9.21
N LEU A 128 11.28 -14.16 -9.11
CA LEU A 128 10.77 -15.36 -9.76
C LEU A 128 9.41 -15.80 -9.19
N TYR A 129 9.29 -15.91 -7.87
CA TYR A 129 8.08 -16.47 -7.25
C TYR A 129 6.94 -15.48 -7.04
N ASP A 130 7.24 -14.21 -6.83
CA ASP A 130 6.20 -13.21 -6.59
C ASP A 130 5.67 -12.57 -7.89
N TYR A 131 6.48 -12.57 -8.97
CA TYR A 131 6.14 -11.86 -10.19
C TYR A 131 6.15 -12.73 -11.46
N HIS A 132 6.90 -13.84 -11.47
CA HIS A 132 7.08 -14.69 -12.64
C HIS A 132 6.86 -16.18 -12.33
N LEU A 133 5.87 -16.49 -11.50
CA LEU A 133 5.59 -17.88 -11.10
C LEU A 133 5.29 -18.77 -12.29
N ASP A 134 4.53 -18.26 -13.28
CA ASP A 134 4.21 -18.96 -14.53
C ASP A 134 5.49 -19.40 -15.27
N PHE A 135 6.55 -18.57 -15.22
CA PHE A 135 7.84 -18.92 -15.81
C PHE A 135 8.46 -20.15 -15.16
N ILE A 136 8.38 -20.25 -13.82
CA ILE A 136 8.90 -21.41 -13.08
C ILE A 136 8.03 -22.66 -13.29
N GLU A 137 6.71 -22.50 -13.39
CA GLU A 137 5.78 -23.61 -13.51
C GLU A 137 5.79 -24.28 -14.91
N GLN A 138 6.11 -23.50 -15.96
CA GLN A 138 5.95 -23.87 -17.35
C GLN A 138 7.31 -24.09 -18.04
N TYR A 139 8.01 -25.19 -17.71
CA TYR A 139 9.31 -25.51 -18.30
C TYR A 139 9.27 -25.61 -19.84
N ASP A 140 8.28 -26.33 -20.36
CA ASP A 140 8.22 -26.64 -21.79
C ASP A 140 7.96 -25.38 -22.65
N GLU A 141 7.23 -24.40 -22.11
CA GLU A 141 6.97 -23.11 -22.77
C GLU A 141 8.19 -22.18 -22.75
N ASN A 142 9.05 -22.31 -21.71
CA ASN A 142 10.22 -21.47 -21.48
C ASN A 142 11.53 -22.24 -21.72
N ARG A 143 11.50 -23.33 -22.46
CA ARG A 143 12.59 -24.27 -22.63
C ARG A 143 13.89 -23.62 -23.11
N GLU A 144 13.82 -22.72 -24.10
CA GLU A 144 15.00 -22.00 -24.61
C GLU A 144 15.69 -21.18 -23.51
N ALA A 145 14.91 -20.50 -22.66
CA ALA A 145 15.46 -19.71 -21.56
C ALA A 145 16.15 -20.59 -20.50
N TYR A 146 15.60 -21.78 -20.23
CA TYR A 146 16.22 -22.74 -19.32
C TYR A 146 17.49 -23.35 -19.90
N GLU A 147 17.50 -23.70 -21.19
CA GLU A 147 18.68 -24.19 -21.89
C GLU A 147 19.81 -23.13 -21.95
N GLU A 148 19.48 -21.87 -22.21
CA GLU A 148 20.45 -20.74 -22.18
C GLU A 148 21.08 -20.53 -20.80
N THR A 149 20.33 -20.77 -19.73
CA THR A 149 20.83 -20.63 -18.36
C THR A 149 21.47 -21.89 -17.80
N GLY A 150 21.47 -22.99 -18.55
CA GLY A 150 22.02 -24.28 -18.13
C GLY A 150 21.19 -24.99 -17.08
N VAL A 151 19.93 -24.56 -16.86
CA VAL A 151 19.04 -25.13 -15.84
C VAL A 151 18.30 -26.33 -16.42
N SER A 152 18.57 -27.51 -15.87
CA SER A 152 17.91 -28.74 -16.25
C SER A 152 16.45 -28.80 -15.76
N ARG A 153 15.66 -29.68 -16.39
CA ARG A 153 14.28 -29.92 -15.94
C ARG A 153 14.21 -30.36 -14.46
N THR A 154 15.19 -31.14 -14.00
CA THR A 154 15.27 -31.57 -12.61
C THR A 154 15.48 -30.38 -11.65
N LEU A 155 16.37 -29.46 -11.99
CA LEU A 155 16.58 -28.24 -11.21
C LEU A 155 15.33 -27.33 -11.21
N GLN A 156 14.67 -27.19 -12.36
CA GLN A 156 13.39 -26.47 -12.43
C GLN A 156 12.31 -27.11 -11.56
N GLU A 157 12.20 -28.43 -11.54
CA GLU A 157 11.28 -29.17 -10.65
C GLU A 157 11.61 -28.92 -9.16
N MET A 158 12.90 -28.85 -8.81
CA MET A 158 13.33 -28.48 -7.45
C MET A 158 12.91 -27.04 -7.11
N LEU A 159 13.15 -26.09 -7.99
CA LEU A 159 12.69 -24.71 -7.84
C LEU A 159 11.17 -24.66 -7.68
N LYS A 160 10.41 -25.28 -8.57
CA LYS A 160 8.94 -25.33 -8.51
C LYS A 160 8.42 -25.84 -7.16
N ASN A 161 9.10 -26.79 -6.54
CA ASN A 161 8.77 -27.35 -5.24
C ASN A 161 9.44 -26.63 -4.05
N TYR A 162 10.04 -25.46 -4.24
CA TYR A 162 10.69 -24.68 -3.18
C TYR A 162 11.91 -25.38 -2.53
N ASN A 163 12.57 -26.29 -3.22
CA ASN A 163 13.69 -27.09 -2.72
C ASN A 163 15.05 -26.43 -3.03
N PHE A 164 15.29 -25.24 -2.50
CA PHE A 164 16.51 -24.46 -2.75
C PHE A 164 17.79 -25.07 -2.14
N GLY A 165 17.69 -25.84 -1.09
CA GLY A 165 18.82 -26.47 -0.43
C GLY A 165 19.12 -27.90 -0.93
N ALA A 166 18.43 -28.35 -2.00
CA ALA A 166 18.58 -29.72 -2.48
C ALA A 166 19.71 -29.90 -3.51
N ALA A 167 20.18 -28.80 -4.10
CA ALA A 167 21.25 -28.80 -5.09
C ALA A 167 22.13 -27.55 -4.92
N ASP A 168 23.44 -27.74 -4.91
CA ASP A 168 24.42 -26.65 -4.77
C ASP A 168 24.44 -25.71 -5.97
N GLU A 169 23.92 -26.18 -7.13
CA GLU A 169 23.76 -25.39 -8.35
C GLU A 169 22.70 -24.30 -8.23
N ILE A 170 21.80 -24.40 -7.24
CA ILE A 170 20.79 -23.37 -6.98
C ILE A 170 21.40 -22.24 -6.16
N ASP A 171 22.21 -21.44 -6.81
CA ASP A 171 22.90 -20.28 -6.25
C ASP A 171 22.31 -18.94 -6.70
N THR A 172 22.84 -17.85 -6.17
CA THR A 172 22.45 -16.47 -6.52
C THR A 172 22.63 -16.18 -8.01
N GLN A 173 23.68 -16.73 -8.64
CA GLN A 173 23.98 -16.47 -10.04
C GLN A 173 22.95 -17.15 -10.95
N MET A 174 22.58 -18.39 -10.65
CA MET A 174 21.56 -19.12 -11.38
C MET A 174 20.20 -18.41 -11.26
N LEU A 175 19.77 -18.03 -10.04
CA LEU A 175 18.51 -17.31 -9.84
C LEU A 175 18.50 -15.97 -10.56
N SER A 176 19.62 -15.24 -10.55
CA SER A 176 19.73 -13.96 -11.26
C SER A 176 19.59 -14.14 -12.77
N SER A 177 20.24 -15.15 -13.36
CA SER A 177 20.14 -15.44 -14.79
C SER A 177 18.71 -15.81 -15.18
N LEU A 178 18.02 -16.65 -14.39
CA LEU A 178 16.61 -17.00 -14.60
C LEU A 178 15.70 -15.78 -14.48
N ALA A 179 15.90 -14.92 -13.48
CA ALA A 179 15.12 -13.70 -13.28
C ALA A 179 15.24 -12.73 -14.46
N VAL A 180 16.44 -12.64 -15.06
CA VAL A 180 16.66 -11.85 -16.28
C VAL A 180 15.89 -12.42 -17.47
N GLN A 181 15.87 -13.75 -17.63
CA GLN A 181 15.12 -14.39 -18.72
C GLN A 181 13.61 -14.27 -18.51
N ALA A 182 13.12 -14.46 -17.29
CA ALA A 182 11.70 -14.27 -16.95
C ALA A 182 11.21 -12.85 -17.28
N LYS A 183 11.97 -11.82 -16.91
CA LYS A 183 11.68 -10.41 -17.28
C LYS A 183 11.64 -10.19 -18.79
N LYS A 184 12.52 -10.84 -19.58
CA LYS A 184 12.51 -10.73 -21.04
C LYS A 184 11.27 -11.36 -21.66
N THR A 185 10.77 -12.44 -21.08
CA THR A 185 9.55 -13.12 -21.52
C THR A 185 8.33 -12.21 -21.34
N ASP A 186 8.20 -11.57 -20.20
CA ASP A 186 7.11 -10.61 -19.93
C ASP A 186 7.20 -9.34 -20.82
N ALA A 187 8.39 -8.87 -21.11
CA ALA A 187 8.59 -7.71 -21.99
C ALA A 187 8.09 -7.93 -23.44
N LYS A 188 7.89 -9.18 -23.87
CA LYS A 188 7.31 -9.53 -25.17
C LYS A 188 5.78 -9.39 -25.19
N GLU A 189 5.11 -9.27 -24.04
CA GLU A 189 3.66 -9.09 -24.00
C GLU A 189 3.25 -7.69 -24.46
N SER A 190 2.22 -7.63 -25.30
CA SER A 190 1.66 -6.35 -25.72
C SER A 190 0.97 -5.62 -24.56
N VAL A 191 1.04 -4.29 -24.55
CA VAL A 191 0.34 -3.44 -23.55
C VAL A 191 -1.15 -3.77 -23.47
N LEU A 192 -1.77 -4.10 -24.61
CA LEU A 192 -3.18 -4.50 -24.66
C LEU A 192 -3.45 -5.79 -23.89
N SER A 193 -2.56 -6.78 -23.98
CA SER A 193 -2.65 -8.03 -23.20
C SER A 193 -2.54 -7.74 -21.69
N GLN A 194 -1.59 -6.91 -21.29
CA GLN A 194 -1.42 -6.51 -19.88
C GLN A 194 -2.66 -5.80 -19.34
N VAL A 195 -3.22 -4.86 -20.09
CA VAL A 195 -4.47 -4.16 -19.72
C VAL A 195 -5.64 -5.15 -19.62
N LYS A 196 -5.77 -6.09 -20.57
CA LYS A 196 -6.81 -7.11 -20.51
C LYS A 196 -6.68 -8.01 -19.28
N LYS A 197 -5.47 -8.44 -18.94
CA LYS A 197 -5.16 -9.19 -17.71
C LYS A 197 -5.51 -8.37 -16.47
N ALA A 198 -5.14 -7.09 -16.42
CA ALA A 198 -5.45 -6.21 -15.30
C ALA A 198 -6.97 -6.02 -15.10
N ILE A 199 -7.74 -5.85 -16.18
CA ILE A 199 -9.22 -5.77 -16.11
C ILE A 199 -9.80 -7.09 -15.61
N TRP A 200 -9.29 -8.22 -16.10
CA TRP A 200 -9.76 -9.55 -15.66
C TRP A 200 -9.50 -9.74 -14.15
N ARG A 201 -8.31 -9.38 -13.66
CA ARG A 201 -7.95 -9.41 -12.23
C ARG A 201 -8.85 -8.49 -11.42
N LEU A 202 -9.12 -7.27 -11.91
CA LEU A 202 -10.02 -6.35 -11.24
C LEU A 202 -11.39 -6.99 -10.97
N VAL A 203 -11.95 -7.65 -11.96
CA VAL A 203 -13.28 -8.25 -11.85
C VAL A 203 -13.25 -9.51 -10.99
N HIS A 204 -12.34 -10.44 -11.28
CA HIS A 204 -12.38 -11.79 -10.70
C HIS A 204 -11.65 -11.88 -9.36
N GLU A 205 -10.55 -11.18 -9.19
CA GLU A 205 -9.74 -11.26 -7.97
C GLU A 205 -10.12 -10.18 -6.96
N ASN A 206 -10.48 -8.98 -7.39
CA ASN A 206 -10.81 -7.87 -6.50
C ASN A 206 -12.31 -7.77 -6.17
N TRP A 207 -13.18 -7.84 -7.18
CA TRP A 207 -14.63 -7.63 -6.99
C TRP A 207 -15.41 -8.91 -6.68
N LEU A 208 -15.05 -10.03 -7.29
CA LEU A 208 -15.72 -11.31 -7.11
C LEU A 208 -15.01 -12.23 -6.12
N SER A 209 -13.79 -11.88 -5.70
CA SER A 209 -13.07 -12.64 -4.67
C SER A 209 -13.82 -12.60 -3.35
N LYS A 210 -14.05 -13.77 -2.76
CA LYS A 210 -14.67 -13.88 -1.45
C LYS A 210 -13.79 -13.30 -0.33
N SER A 211 -12.49 -13.23 -0.54
CA SER A 211 -11.52 -12.73 0.45
C SER A 211 -11.58 -11.21 0.60
N ASP A 212 -11.79 -10.47 -0.50
CA ASP A 212 -11.91 -8.99 -0.46
C ASP A 212 -13.29 -8.49 0.00
N LEU A 213 -14.29 -9.37 0.05
CA LEU A 213 -15.54 -9.07 0.74
C LEU A 213 -15.32 -9.22 2.26
N PRO A 214 -15.80 -8.30 3.11
CA PRO A 214 -16.64 -7.12 2.83
C PRO A 214 -15.86 -5.81 2.60
N TRP A 215 -14.54 -5.82 2.48
CA TRP A 215 -13.68 -4.63 2.45
C TRP A 215 -14.05 -3.66 1.32
N ASN A 216 -14.23 -4.18 0.09
CA ASN A 216 -14.60 -3.39 -1.07
C ASN A 216 -15.98 -2.73 -0.89
N VAL A 217 -16.96 -3.44 -0.32
CA VAL A 217 -18.31 -2.91 -0.05
C VAL A 217 -18.27 -1.81 1.01
N VAL A 218 -17.51 -2.01 2.09
CA VAL A 218 -17.35 -1.00 3.14
C VAL A 218 -16.65 0.25 2.62
N TRP A 219 -15.60 0.07 1.80
CA TRP A 219 -14.93 1.18 1.14
C TRP A 219 -15.91 2.00 0.30
N LEU A 220 -16.70 1.36 -0.57
CA LEU A 220 -17.70 2.03 -1.39
C LEU A 220 -18.76 2.74 -0.55
N ALA A 221 -19.25 2.10 0.52
CA ALA A 221 -20.24 2.69 1.40
C ALA A 221 -19.71 3.95 2.10
N VAL A 222 -18.48 3.91 2.61
CA VAL A 222 -17.84 5.06 3.27
C VAL A 222 -17.62 6.21 2.29
N VAL A 223 -17.14 5.91 1.08
CA VAL A 223 -16.92 6.93 0.03
C VAL A 223 -18.24 7.53 -0.41
N PHE A 224 -19.27 6.71 -0.64
CA PHE A 224 -20.59 7.18 -1.04
C PHE A 224 -21.19 8.11 0.04
N ALA A 225 -21.13 7.70 1.31
CA ALA A 225 -21.62 8.52 2.42
C ALA A 225 -20.85 9.85 2.52
N TRP A 226 -19.52 9.82 2.36
CA TRP A 226 -18.69 11.01 2.37
C TRP A 226 -19.00 11.95 1.21
N CYS A 227 -19.09 11.43 -0.02
CA CYS A 227 -19.50 12.21 -1.19
C CYS A 227 -20.89 12.86 -0.99
N SER A 228 -21.87 12.08 -0.49
CA SER A 228 -23.21 12.56 -0.21
C SER A 228 -23.23 13.71 0.81
N CYS A 229 -22.41 13.60 1.87
CA CYS A 229 -22.24 14.69 2.84
C CYS A 229 -21.58 15.94 2.22
N CYS A 230 -20.63 15.77 1.30
CA CYS A 230 -20.01 16.90 0.62
C CYS A 230 -20.95 17.61 -0.39
N LEU A 231 -21.96 16.93 -0.89
CA LEU A 231 -22.96 17.54 -1.80
C LEU A 231 -23.98 18.43 -1.06
N GLN A 232 -24.10 18.32 0.27
CA GLN A 232 -24.99 19.16 1.06
C GLN A 232 -24.54 20.63 1.03
N LYS A 233 -25.54 21.56 1.19
CA LYS A 233 -25.27 23.00 1.24
C LYS A 233 -24.22 23.34 2.31
N GLY A 234 -23.19 24.10 1.92
CA GLY A 234 -22.08 24.49 2.80
C GLY A 234 -20.83 23.60 2.72
N ASN A 235 -20.93 22.37 2.21
CA ASN A 235 -19.81 21.43 2.12
C ASN A 235 -19.23 21.26 0.71
N ARG A 236 -19.89 21.80 -0.31
CA ARG A 236 -19.49 21.62 -1.73
C ARG A 236 -18.02 21.99 -2.00
N ARG A 237 -17.47 22.94 -1.26
CA ARG A 237 -16.06 23.33 -1.37
C ARG A 237 -15.08 22.20 -1.04
N TYR A 238 -15.52 21.16 -0.31
CA TYR A 238 -14.69 20.01 0.07
C TYR A 238 -14.92 18.80 -0.81
N PHE A 239 -15.78 18.87 -1.81
CA PHE A 239 -16.10 17.76 -2.70
C PHE A 239 -14.88 17.26 -3.50
N TRP A 240 -13.90 18.12 -3.73
CA TRP A 240 -12.64 17.70 -4.35
C TRP A 240 -11.86 16.65 -3.54
N GLN A 241 -12.03 16.59 -2.21
CA GLN A 241 -11.29 15.67 -1.33
C GLN A 241 -11.65 14.20 -1.56
N PRO A 242 -12.94 13.78 -1.52
CA PRO A 242 -13.27 12.40 -1.87
C PRO A 242 -12.85 12.04 -3.30
N VAL A 243 -13.01 12.95 -4.26
CA VAL A 243 -12.56 12.73 -5.65
C VAL A 243 -11.05 12.49 -5.68
N PHE A 244 -10.27 13.33 -5.01
CA PHE A 244 -8.81 13.20 -4.96
C PHE A 244 -8.38 11.88 -4.31
N VAL A 245 -8.99 11.50 -3.18
CA VAL A 245 -8.68 10.23 -2.49
C VAL A 245 -9.07 9.02 -3.35
N ILE A 246 -10.19 9.08 -4.07
CA ILE A 246 -10.59 8.04 -5.02
C ILE A 246 -9.55 7.92 -6.16
N CYS A 247 -9.09 9.05 -6.71
CA CYS A 247 -8.07 9.03 -7.76
C CYS A 247 -6.74 8.42 -7.27
N VAL A 248 -6.26 8.83 -6.08
CA VAL A 248 -5.04 8.26 -5.49
C VAL A 248 -5.22 6.77 -5.21
N GLY A 249 -6.35 6.37 -4.63
CA GLY A 249 -6.69 4.97 -4.42
C GLY A 249 -6.73 4.19 -5.73
N GLY A 250 -7.38 4.72 -6.76
CA GLY A 250 -7.46 4.12 -8.10
C GLY A 250 -6.09 3.93 -8.75
N MET A 251 -5.17 4.88 -8.57
CA MET A 251 -3.78 4.71 -9.05
C MET A 251 -3.06 3.57 -8.33
N LEU A 252 -3.23 3.44 -7.01
CA LEU A 252 -2.63 2.34 -6.24
C LEU A 252 -3.20 0.98 -6.65
N TRP A 253 -4.51 0.87 -6.84
CA TRP A 253 -5.14 -0.35 -7.33
C TRP A 253 -4.69 -0.68 -8.76
N SER A 254 -4.61 0.32 -9.65
CA SER A 254 -4.08 0.12 -11.00
C SER A 254 -2.65 -0.40 -10.99
N TYR A 255 -1.81 0.14 -10.11
CA TYR A 255 -0.44 -0.35 -9.91
C TYR A 255 -0.43 -1.83 -9.48
N LEU A 256 -1.20 -2.21 -8.45
CA LEU A 256 -1.26 -3.61 -7.98
C LEU A 256 -1.79 -4.56 -9.05
N LEU A 257 -2.83 -4.15 -9.79
CA LEU A 257 -3.42 -4.94 -10.88
C LEU A 257 -2.42 -5.19 -12.01
N MET A 258 -1.64 -4.17 -12.38
CA MET A 258 -0.60 -4.30 -13.40
C MET A 258 0.54 -5.20 -12.94
N GLN A 259 0.90 -5.14 -11.65
CA GLN A 259 1.91 -6.02 -11.06
C GLN A 259 1.43 -7.45 -10.81
N GLY A 260 0.12 -7.71 -10.91
CA GLY A 260 -0.45 -9.02 -10.61
C GLY A 260 -0.44 -9.43 -9.14
N ARG A 261 -0.25 -8.49 -8.22
CA ARG A 261 -0.12 -8.76 -6.77
C ARG A 261 -1.41 -8.48 -6.01
N MET A 262 -2.42 -9.32 -6.20
CA MET A 262 -3.73 -9.21 -5.54
C MET A 262 -3.86 -10.20 -4.37
N VAL A 263 -2.86 -10.23 -3.50
CA VAL A 263 -2.85 -11.12 -2.31
C VAL A 263 -3.48 -10.41 -1.11
N ASP A 264 -4.31 -11.13 -0.34
CA ASP A 264 -5.08 -10.62 0.81
C ASP A 264 -4.23 -9.85 1.83
N ARG A 265 -2.99 -10.30 2.05
CA ARG A 265 -2.04 -9.63 2.96
C ARG A 265 -1.66 -8.22 2.52
N VAL A 266 -1.91 -7.84 1.26
CA VAL A 266 -1.67 -6.51 0.69
C VAL A 266 -2.98 -5.76 0.51
N THR A 267 -4.02 -6.42 -0.04
CA THR A 267 -5.30 -5.79 -0.38
C THR A 267 -6.07 -5.35 0.86
N HIS A 268 -6.18 -6.21 1.87
CA HIS A 268 -6.93 -5.89 3.10
C HIS A 268 -6.36 -4.68 3.87
N PRO A 269 -5.04 -4.60 4.15
CA PRO A 269 -4.48 -3.40 4.77
C PRO A 269 -4.63 -2.14 3.93
N LEU A 270 -4.57 -2.26 2.59
CA LEU A 270 -4.76 -1.13 1.70
C LEU A 270 -6.21 -0.61 1.77
N TYR A 271 -7.21 -1.50 1.76
CA TYR A 271 -8.61 -1.12 2.01
C TYR A 271 -8.76 -0.44 3.38
N LEU A 272 -8.16 -1.03 4.43
CA LEU A 272 -8.21 -0.45 5.77
C LEU A 272 -7.64 0.97 5.78
N ALA A 273 -6.48 1.20 5.18
CA ALA A 273 -5.86 2.51 5.11
C ALA A 273 -6.75 3.54 4.38
N GLN A 274 -7.38 3.13 3.27
CA GLN A 274 -8.32 3.97 2.51
C GLN A 274 -9.59 4.29 3.32
N ILE A 275 -10.18 3.29 3.98
CA ILE A 275 -11.37 3.45 4.82
C ILE A 275 -11.06 4.40 6.00
N LEU A 276 -9.93 4.20 6.67
CA LEU A 276 -9.50 5.05 7.79
C LEU A 276 -9.23 6.49 7.34
N LEU A 277 -8.57 6.68 6.19
CA LEU A 277 -8.38 8.01 5.61
C LEU A 277 -9.71 8.71 5.33
N ALA A 278 -10.62 8.03 4.63
CA ALA A 278 -11.93 8.60 4.29
C ALA A 278 -12.77 8.89 5.54
N ALA A 279 -12.83 7.97 6.50
CA ALA A 279 -13.55 8.15 7.75
C ALA A 279 -12.98 9.31 8.61
N GLY A 280 -11.65 9.44 8.68
CA GLY A 280 -10.97 10.53 9.38
C GLY A 280 -11.25 11.90 8.75
N LEU A 281 -11.15 11.99 7.42
CA LEU A 281 -11.45 13.23 6.70
C LEU A 281 -12.94 13.60 6.78
N TRP A 282 -13.85 12.63 6.67
CA TRP A 282 -15.28 12.84 6.82
C TRP A 282 -15.64 13.28 8.23
N GLY A 283 -15.16 12.57 9.28
CA GLY A 283 -15.45 12.90 10.68
C GLY A 283 -14.98 14.29 11.07
N THR A 284 -13.79 14.71 10.61
CA THR A 284 -13.26 16.06 10.87
C THR A 284 -14.02 17.16 10.14
N ALA A 285 -14.60 16.89 8.98
CA ALA A 285 -15.49 17.82 8.27
C ALA A 285 -16.84 17.99 9.00
N GLY A 286 -17.45 16.88 9.46
CA GLY A 286 -18.71 16.89 10.19
C GLY A 286 -18.65 17.63 11.53
N ASN A 287 -17.57 17.46 12.29
CA ASN A 287 -17.39 18.15 13.57
C ASN A 287 -17.27 19.67 13.43
N ARG A 288 -16.74 20.18 12.31
CA ARG A 288 -16.72 21.63 12.03
C ARG A 288 -18.13 22.19 11.79
N GLN A 289 -19.00 21.43 11.13
CA GLN A 289 -20.38 21.85 10.88
C GLN A 289 -21.22 21.91 12.16
N LEU A 290 -21.07 20.90 13.02
CA LEU A 290 -21.75 20.91 14.31
C LEU A 290 -21.37 22.15 15.12
N LYS A 291 -20.08 22.51 15.17
CA LYS A 291 -19.61 23.71 15.87
C LYS A 291 -20.14 25.01 15.25
N MET A 292 -20.19 25.14 13.92
CA MET A 292 -20.73 26.32 13.25
C MET A 292 -22.24 26.47 13.52
N ARG A 293 -23.01 25.39 13.41
CA ARG A 293 -24.47 25.41 13.70
C ARG A 293 -24.76 25.73 15.17
N THR A 294 -23.89 25.31 16.11
CA THR A 294 -24.05 25.64 17.52
C THR A 294 -23.73 27.11 17.78
N ALA A 295 -22.70 27.65 17.15
CA ALA A 295 -22.38 29.07 17.24
C ALA A 295 -23.49 29.96 16.65
N GLU A 296 -23.99 29.66 15.44
CA GLU A 296 -25.12 30.36 14.81
C GLU A 296 -26.39 30.32 15.66
N LYS A 297 -26.65 29.21 16.37
CA LYS A 297 -27.79 29.15 17.30
C LYS A 297 -27.60 29.96 18.57
N CYS A 298 -26.36 30.05 19.08
CA CYS A 298 -26.08 30.91 20.23
C CYS A 298 -26.21 32.39 19.88
N ASP A 299 -25.73 32.81 18.69
CA ASP A 299 -25.82 34.18 18.20
C ASP A 299 -27.27 34.58 17.82
N ALA A 300 -28.16 33.62 17.54
CA ALA A 300 -29.57 33.88 17.24
C ALA A 300 -30.50 33.93 18.48
N VAL A 301 -29.97 33.60 19.65
CA VAL A 301 -30.74 33.59 20.95
C VAL A 301 -30.26 34.71 21.89
N GLY A 302 -29.18 35.39 21.59
CA GLY A 302 -28.70 36.59 22.29
C GLY A 302 -29.04 37.87 21.52
#